data_a58ba4268c92be097210e4438e547558
#
_entry.id   a58ba4268c92be097210e4438e547558
#
_cell.length_a   1.000
_cell.length_b   1.000
_cell.length_c   1.000
_cell.angle_alpha   90.00
_cell.angle_beta   90.00
_cell.angle_gamma   90.00
#
_symmetry.space_group_name_H-M   'P 1'
#
loop_
_entity.id
_entity.type
_entity.pdbx_description
1 polymer ?
#
loop_
_entity_poly.entity_id
_entity_poly.type
_entity_poly.pdbx_seq_one_letter_code
_entity_poly.pdbx_strand_id
1 'polypeptide(L)'
;MIHRLKTILFMSLVLLFSCSGPSKEQQEKLDTQAQLEKDLEMYKYVWERFFEGDTSIVNDKYFTEDVVVVTDQGDLVGVEAVKNFYLNYFLGFSDAEFTIVDAFGQGDKIVKYWNFKGVHTGDFFGIPASGNKLDLSGTTLVSIKDGKISREQDFFDMMSLLNQLQQTSGDVTVDAQNQGVL
;
A
#
# COMPACT_ATOMS: atom_id res chain seq x y z
N MET A 1 24.97 85.16 -10.68
CA MET A 1 25.50 83.81 -10.37
C MET A 1 24.27 82.91 -10.06
N ILE A 2 23.86 82.09 -10.99
CA ILE A 2 22.61 81.38 -10.96
C ILE A 2 22.97 79.95 -10.57
N HIS A 3 22.63 79.53 -9.34
CA HIS A 3 22.72 78.12 -8.95
C HIS A 3 21.48 77.36 -9.44
N ARG A 4 21.70 76.46 -10.39
CA ARG A 4 20.67 75.49 -10.82
C ARG A 4 20.59 74.35 -9.82
N LEU A 5 19.50 74.29 -9.06
CA LEU A 5 19.13 73.23 -8.23
C LEU A 5 18.58 72.08 -9.08
N LYS A 6 19.34 70.99 -9.25
CA LYS A 6 18.88 69.79 -9.89
C LYS A 6 18.10 68.95 -8.90
N THR A 7 16.80 69.00 -9.03
CA THR A 7 15.90 68.11 -8.29
C THR A 7 15.96 66.72 -8.93
N ILE A 8 16.60 65.76 -8.26
CA ILE A 8 16.59 64.35 -8.65
C ILE A 8 15.30 63.75 -8.13
N LEU A 9 14.36 63.48 -9.03
CA LEU A 9 13.13 62.74 -8.77
C LEU A 9 13.49 61.26 -8.67
N PHE A 10 13.59 60.73 -7.42
CA PHE A 10 13.81 59.31 -7.15
C PHE A 10 12.47 58.62 -7.33
N MET A 11 12.23 58.07 -8.51
CA MET A 11 11.03 57.27 -8.81
C MET A 11 11.19 55.88 -8.16
N SER A 12 10.68 55.76 -6.96
CA SER A 12 10.62 54.48 -6.23
C SER A 12 9.62 53.56 -6.92
N LEU A 13 10.15 52.59 -7.72
CA LEU A 13 9.38 51.53 -8.32
C LEU A 13 9.00 50.52 -7.23
N VAL A 14 7.87 50.71 -6.60
CA VAL A 14 7.30 49.74 -5.69
C VAL A 14 6.78 48.55 -6.50
N LEU A 15 7.60 47.50 -6.61
CA LEU A 15 7.15 46.20 -7.12
C LEU A 15 6.16 45.61 -6.10
N LEU A 16 4.89 45.81 -6.35
CA LEU A 16 3.81 45.11 -5.68
C LEU A 16 3.90 43.65 -6.14
N PHE A 17 4.62 42.82 -5.38
CA PHE A 17 4.46 41.38 -5.46
C PHE A 17 3.03 41.06 -4.99
N SER A 18 2.10 41.06 -5.93
CA SER A 18 0.78 40.49 -5.71
C SER A 18 0.98 38.98 -5.51
N CYS A 19 1.06 38.58 -4.26
CA CYS A 19 0.86 37.16 -3.91
C CYS A 19 -0.59 36.81 -4.21
N SER A 20 -0.90 36.54 -5.48
CA SER A 20 -2.12 35.84 -5.82
C SER A 20 -1.99 34.43 -5.26
N GLY A 21 -2.84 34.11 -4.29
CA GLY A 21 -2.94 32.73 -3.79
C GLY A 21 -3.22 31.74 -4.94
N PRO A 22 -3.11 30.45 -4.69
CA PRO A 22 -3.34 29.44 -5.71
C PRO A 22 -4.71 29.64 -6.37
N SER A 23 -4.80 29.38 -7.67
CA SER A 23 -6.09 29.35 -8.35
C SER A 23 -6.98 28.25 -7.75
N LYS A 24 -8.29 28.29 -7.97
CA LYS A 24 -9.20 27.24 -7.49
C LYS A 24 -8.77 25.85 -7.95
N GLU A 25 -8.33 25.70 -9.19
CA GLU A 25 -7.84 24.44 -9.74
C GLU A 25 -6.53 23.98 -9.06
N GLN A 26 -5.63 24.93 -8.75
CA GLN A 26 -4.41 24.61 -8.02
C GLN A 26 -4.72 24.19 -6.58
N GLN A 27 -5.66 24.87 -5.92
CA GLN A 27 -6.09 24.52 -4.57
C GLN A 27 -6.72 23.12 -4.53
N GLU A 28 -7.60 22.79 -5.46
CA GLU A 28 -8.23 21.48 -5.57
C GLU A 28 -7.19 20.35 -5.78
N LYS A 29 -6.18 20.58 -6.60
CA LYS A 29 -5.06 19.64 -6.79
C LYS A 29 -4.26 19.45 -5.50
N LEU A 30 -3.98 20.53 -4.76
CA LEU A 30 -3.28 20.47 -3.49
C LEU A 30 -4.09 19.72 -2.43
N ASP A 31 -5.39 19.97 -2.37
CA ASP A 31 -6.28 19.30 -1.41
C ASP A 31 -6.39 17.79 -1.73
N THR A 32 -6.49 17.44 -3.01
CA THR A 32 -6.50 16.04 -3.47
C THR A 32 -5.19 15.33 -3.13
N GLN A 33 -4.05 16.00 -3.35
CA GLN A 33 -2.75 15.44 -3.01
C GLN A 33 -2.58 15.25 -1.50
N ALA A 34 -2.99 16.25 -0.71
CA ALA A 34 -2.93 16.17 0.74
C ALA A 34 -3.85 15.08 1.32
N GLN A 35 -5.00 14.83 0.66
CA GLN A 35 -5.87 13.73 1.04
C GLN A 35 -5.23 12.38 0.72
N LEU A 36 -4.66 12.22 -0.47
CA LEU A 36 -3.96 10.99 -0.86
C LEU A 36 -2.81 10.64 0.11
N GLU A 37 -2.05 11.63 0.56
CA GLU A 37 -0.97 11.41 1.54
C GLU A 37 -1.52 10.85 2.87
N LYS A 38 -2.63 11.40 3.37
CA LYS A 38 -3.31 10.88 4.58
C LYS A 38 -3.83 9.45 4.38
N ASP A 39 -4.41 9.19 3.20
CA ASP A 39 -4.95 7.87 2.88
C ASP A 39 -3.82 6.82 2.76
N LEU A 40 -2.66 7.18 2.21
CA LEU A 40 -1.47 6.34 2.17
C LEU A 40 -0.92 6.05 3.57
N GLU A 41 -0.83 7.06 4.42
CA GLU A 41 -0.38 6.90 5.82
C GLU A 41 -1.34 5.98 6.59
N MET A 42 -2.64 6.23 6.50
CA MET A 42 -3.68 5.40 7.12
C MET A 42 -3.60 3.96 6.64
N TYR A 43 -3.48 3.76 5.32
CA TYR A 43 -3.44 2.44 4.70
C TYR A 43 -2.22 1.62 5.15
N LYS A 44 -1.02 2.23 5.16
CA LYS A 44 0.21 1.61 5.68
C LYS A 44 0.05 1.25 7.15
N TYR A 45 -0.41 2.20 7.96
CA TYR A 45 -0.63 1.99 9.40
C TYR A 45 -1.53 0.79 9.69
N VAL A 46 -2.64 0.63 8.95
CA VAL A 46 -3.58 -0.48 9.15
C VAL A 46 -2.91 -1.83 8.95
N TRP A 47 -2.19 -2.01 7.85
CA TRP A 47 -1.60 -3.30 7.53
C TRP A 47 -0.34 -3.62 8.34
N GLU A 48 0.45 -2.61 8.69
CA GLU A 48 1.58 -2.77 9.63
C GLU A 48 1.06 -3.24 10.99
N ARG A 49 0.05 -2.56 11.54
CA ARG A 49 -0.55 -2.94 12.83
C ARG A 49 -1.17 -4.33 12.81
N PHE A 50 -1.87 -4.70 11.73
CA PHE A 50 -2.47 -6.01 11.60
C PHE A 50 -1.41 -7.12 11.71
N PHE A 51 -0.33 -7.02 10.95
CA PHE A 51 0.74 -8.02 10.95
C PHE A 51 1.66 -7.94 12.19
N GLU A 52 1.63 -6.86 12.95
CA GLU A 52 2.21 -6.79 14.30
C GLU A 52 1.35 -7.51 15.37
N GLY A 53 0.18 -8.02 15.01
CA GLY A 53 -0.70 -8.80 15.88
C GLY A 53 -1.98 -8.07 16.34
N ASP A 54 -2.15 -6.78 16.00
CA ASP A 54 -3.38 -6.06 16.29
C ASP A 54 -4.45 -6.34 15.23
N THR A 55 -5.01 -7.54 15.26
CA THR A 55 -6.05 -7.93 14.29
C THR A 55 -7.37 -7.17 14.48
N SER A 56 -7.55 -6.44 15.59
CA SER A 56 -8.71 -5.60 15.85
C SER A 56 -8.70 -4.30 15.03
N ILE A 57 -7.57 -3.97 14.39
CA ILE A 57 -7.43 -2.82 13.50
C ILE A 57 -8.35 -2.90 12.28
N VAL A 58 -8.72 -4.11 11.84
CA VAL A 58 -9.71 -4.31 10.78
C VAL A 58 -11.10 -4.10 11.36
N ASN A 59 -11.58 -2.87 11.28
CA ASN A 59 -12.84 -2.41 11.87
C ASN A 59 -13.44 -1.23 11.07
N ASP A 60 -14.62 -0.77 11.48
CA ASP A 60 -15.39 0.29 10.84
C ASP A 60 -14.76 1.69 10.89
N LYS A 61 -13.70 1.87 11.67
CA LYS A 61 -12.93 3.12 11.67
C LYS A 61 -12.12 3.27 10.38
N TYR A 62 -11.55 2.17 9.87
CA TYR A 62 -10.63 2.16 8.74
C TYR A 62 -11.20 1.55 7.46
N PHE A 63 -12.27 0.78 7.58
CA PHE A 63 -12.94 0.12 6.46
C PHE A 63 -14.37 0.62 6.31
N THR A 64 -14.87 0.69 5.08
CA THR A 64 -16.30 0.92 4.86
C THR A 64 -17.10 -0.33 5.30
N GLU A 65 -18.34 -0.17 5.70
CA GLU A 65 -19.22 -1.28 6.10
C GLU A 65 -19.36 -2.33 4.99
N ASP A 66 -19.39 -1.86 3.75
CA ASP A 66 -19.52 -2.63 2.51
C ASP A 66 -18.18 -2.91 1.81
N VAL A 67 -17.06 -2.87 2.55
CA VAL A 67 -15.74 -3.14 1.98
C VAL A 67 -15.70 -4.47 1.23
N VAL A 68 -15.00 -4.49 0.09
CA VAL A 68 -14.90 -5.66 -0.78
C VAL A 68 -13.44 -6.08 -0.94
N VAL A 69 -13.15 -7.35 -0.68
CA VAL A 69 -11.91 -8.00 -1.14
C VAL A 69 -12.26 -8.89 -2.33
N VAL A 70 -11.62 -8.61 -3.46
CA VAL A 70 -11.80 -9.40 -4.70
C VAL A 70 -10.88 -10.60 -4.67
N THR A 71 -11.47 -11.79 -4.79
CA THR A 71 -10.71 -13.05 -4.87
C THR A 71 -11.13 -13.87 -6.09
N ASP A 72 -10.31 -14.84 -6.47
CA ASP A 72 -10.61 -15.75 -7.58
C ASP A 72 -11.84 -16.65 -7.30
N GLN A 73 -12.24 -16.77 -6.04
CA GLN A 73 -13.40 -17.56 -5.61
C GLN A 73 -14.66 -16.73 -5.45
N GLY A 74 -14.59 -15.41 -5.72
CA GLY A 74 -15.66 -14.45 -5.58
C GLY A 74 -15.34 -13.33 -4.60
N ASP A 75 -16.17 -12.32 -4.60
CA ASP A 75 -16.00 -11.13 -3.76
C ASP A 75 -16.38 -11.44 -2.30
N LEU A 76 -15.50 -11.06 -1.38
CA LEU A 76 -15.77 -11.06 0.06
C LEU A 76 -16.27 -9.67 0.45
N VAL A 77 -17.44 -9.59 1.08
CA VAL A 77 -18.08 -8.30 1.40
C VAL A 77 -18.24 -8.14 2.90
N GLY A 78 -17.86 -6.96 3.38
CA GLY A 78 -18.00 -6.55 4.78
C GLY A 78 -16.77 -6.81 5.64
N VAL A 79 -16.65 -6.02 6.70
CA VAL A 79 -15.45 -5.95 7.56
C VAL A 79 -15.06 -7.31 8.15
N GLU A 80 -16.04 -8.08 8.65
CA GLU A 80 -15.78 -9.39 9.25
C GLU A 80 -15.29 -10.42 8.22
N ALA A 81 -15.83 -10.41 6.98
CA ALA A 81 -15.37 -11.29 5.92
C ALA A 81 -13.92 -10.98 5.53
N VAL A 82 -13.59 -9.69 5.39
CA VAL A 82 -12.24 -9.19 5.11
C VAL A 82 -11.26 -9.58 6.22
N LYS A 83 -11.64 -9.35 7.48
CA LYS A 83 -10.83 -9.73 8.64
C LYS A 83 -10.54 -11.22 8.66
N ASN A 84 -11.56 -12.06 8.49
CA ASN A 84 -11.40 -13.52 8.50
C ASN A 84 -10.53 -14.01 7.34
N PHE A 85 -10.59 -13.36 6.17
CA PHE A 85 -9.72 -13.67 5.04
C PHE A 85 -8.25 -13.43 5.38
N TYR A 86 -7.90 -12.25 5.87
CA TYR A 86 -6.51 -11.93 6.20
C TYR A 86 -5.99 -12.63 7.45
N LEU A 87 -6.87 -13.07 8.37
CA LEU A 87 -6.48 -13.92 9.49
C LEU A 87 -5.85 -15.25 9.05
N ASN A 88 -6.17 -15.79 7.86
CA ASN A 88 -5.50 -16.99 7.36
C ASN A 88 -4.00 -16.79 7.18
N TYR A 89 -3.57 -15.60 6.74
CA TYR A 89 -2.13 -15.28 6.64
C TYR A 89 -1.49 -15.18 8.02
N PHE A 90 -2.17 -14.59 8.98
CA PHE A 90 -1.67 -14.44 10.35
C PHE A 90 -1.59 -15.77 11.09
N LEU A 91 -2.58 -16.66 10.94
CA LEU A 91 -2.68 -17.93 11.63
C LEU A 91 -1.95 -19.08 10.93
N GLY A 92 -1.81 -19.01 9.62
CA GLY A 92 -1.17 -20.03 8.79
C GLY A 92 0.35 -20.07 8.90
N PHE A 93 0.97 -18.98 9.36
CA PHE A 93 2.42 -18.84 9.34
C PHE A 93 2.98 -18.38 10.69
N SER A 94 4.05 -19.05 11.16
CA SER A 94 4.92 -18.53 12.22
C SER A 94 6.05 -17.70 11.61
N ASP A 95 6.70 -16.89 12.45
CA ASP A 95 7.77 -15.98 12.03
C ASP A 95 7.36 -15.11 10.83
N ALA A 96 6.09 -14.70 10.84
CA ALA A 96 5.50 -13.94 9.76
C ALA A 96 6.05 -12.52 9.72
N GLU A 97 6.60 -12.14 8.57
CA GLU A 97 7.07 -10.79 8.27
C GLU A 97 6.30 -10.24 7.08
N PHE A 98 5.59 -9.15 7.28
CA PHE A 98 4.93 -8.43 6.21
C PHE A 98 5.60 -7.07 6.01
N THR A 99 6.02 -6.79 4.79
CA THR A 99 6.70 -5.54 4.45
C THR A 99 5.96 -4.85 3.31
N ILE A 100 5.54 -3.60 3.53
CA ILE A 100 5.12 -2.72 2.45
C ILE A 100 6.41 -2.14 1.85
N VAL A 101 6.81 -2.67 0.68
CA VAL A 101 8.03 -2.26 -0.01
C VAL A 101 7.86 -0.87 -0.61
N ASP A 102 6.67 -0.62 -1.20
CA ASP A 102 6.29 0.67 -1.75
C ASP A 102 4.77 0.82 -1.78
N ALA A 103 4.29 2.06 -1.69
CA ALA A 103 2.88 2.38 -1.89
C ALA A 103 2.75 3.79 -2.45
N PHE A 104 1.99 3.92 -3.52
CA PHE A 104 1.71 5.18 -4.21
C PHE A 104 0.28 5.19 -4.73
N GLY A 105 -0.21 6.35 -5.16
CA GLY A 105 -1.59 6.44 -5.62
C GLY A 105 -1.90 7.68 -6.42
N GLN A 106 -3.16 7.75 -6.84
CA GLN A 106 -3.75 8.92 -7.50
C GLN A 106 -5.23 9.01 -7.14
N GLY A 107 -5.65 10.16 -6.63
CA GLY A 107 -7.03 10.39 -6.19
C GLY A 107 -7.41 9.39 -5.08
N ASP A 108 -8.43 8.58 -5.33
CA ASP A 108 -8.96 7.57 -4.42
C ASP A 108 -8.35 6.16 -4.61
N LYS A 109 -7.31 6.03 -5.44
CA LYS A 109 -6.66 4.76 -5.75
C LYS A 109 -5.26 4.70 -5.17
N ILE A 110 -4.94 3.56 -4.55
CA ILE A 110 -3.62 3.22 -4.04
C ILE A 110 -3.18 1.90 -4.67
N VAL A 111 -1.90 1.82 -5.00
CA VAL A 111 -1.20 0.59 -5.33
C VAL A 111 -0.17 0.34 -4.24
N LYS A 112 -0.23 -0.83 -3.61
CA LYS A 112 0.74 -1.30 -2.63
C LYS A 112 1.56 -2.43 -3.26
N TYR A 113 2.89 -2.34 -3.23
CA TYR A 113 3.80 -3.45 -3.47
C TYR A 113 4.29 -3.98 -2.13
N TRP A 114 4.13 -5.28 -1.91
CA TRP A 114 4.41 -5.93 -0.64
C TRP A 114 5.22 -7.22 -0.79
N ASN A 115 5.86 -7.61 0.30
CA ASN A 115 6.48 -8.92 0.48
C ASN A 115 5.96 -9.53 1.78
N PHE A 116 5.66 -10.82 1.76
CA PHE A 116 5.26 -11.62 2.90
C PHE A 116 6.16 -12.84 3.01
N LYS A 117 6.73 -13.06 4.21
CA LYS A 117 7.56 -14.22 4.53
C LYS A 117 7.00 -14.91 5.77
N GLY A 118 7.26 -16.19 5.90
CA GLY A 118 6.91 -16.95 7.09
C GLY A 118 7.21 -18.43 6.93
N VAL A 119 6.97 -19.19 8.00
CA VAL A 119 7.02 -20.65 8.00
C VAL A 119 5.59 -21.18 8.09
N HIS A 120 5.17 -22.01 7.16
CA HIS A 120 3.82 -22.56 7.08
C HIS A 120 3.58 -23.60 8.19
N THR A 121 3.09 -23.13 9.33
CA THR A 121 2.91 -23.93 10.55
C THR A 121 1.46 -24.13 10.97
N GLY A 122 0.51 -23.44 10.34
CA GLY A 122 -0.93 -23.59 10.56
C GLY A 122 -1.66 -23.97 9.28
N ASP A 123 -2.97 -24.14 9.36
CA ASP A 123 -3.82 -24.28 8.17
C ASP A 123 -3.86 -22.94 7.40
N PHE A 124 -3.69 -22.99 6.09
CA PHE A 124 -3.76 -21.85 5.22
C PHE A 124 -4.76 -22.11 4.08
N PHE A 125 -5.95 -21.57 4.20
CA PHE A 125 -7.07 -21.78 3.27
C PHE A 125 -7.34 -23.26 2.97
N GLY A 126 -7.30 -24.12 4.02
CA GLY A 126 -7.50 -25.57 3.89
C GLY A 126 -6.27 -26.35 3.44
N ILE A 127 -5.12 -25.71 3.27
CA ILE A 127 -3.83 -26.37 3.04
C ILE A 127 -3.20 -26.66 4.40
N PRO A 128 -3.01 -27.95 4.77
CA PRO A 128 -2.40 -28.31 6.05
C PRO A 128 -0.95 -27.81 6.15
N ALA A 129 -0.52 -27.49 7.37
CA ALA A 129 0.84 -27.06 7.67
C ALA A 129 1.90 -27.97 7.04
N SER A 130 2.78 -27.40 6.23
CA SER A 130 3.87 -28.14 5.56
C SER A 130 5.23 -28.00 6.24
N GLY A 131 5.40 -27.00 7.11
CA GLY A 131 6.68 -26.62 7.70
C GLY A 131 7.61 -25.88 6.72
N ASN A 132 7.17 -25.63 5.51
CA ASN A 132 7.97 -24.96 4.48
C ASN A 132 8.04 -23.45 4.70
N LYS A 133 9.10 -22.84 4.20
CA LYS A 133 9.23 -21.37 4.16
C LYS A 133 8.49 -20.81 2.96
N LEU A 134 7.84 -19.68 3.15
CA LEU A 134 7.23 -18.88 2.12
C LEU A 134 7.98 -17.55 2.00
N ASP A 135 8.26 -17.13 0.77
CA ASP A 135 8.71 -15.77 0.40
C ASP A 135 7.90 -15.36 -0.84
N LEU A 136 6.88 -14.54 -0.61
CA LEU A 136 5.91 -14.16 -1.63
C LEU A 136 5.86 -12.65 -1.75
N SER A 137 5.93 -12.15 -2.98
CA SER A 137 5.67 -10.74 -3.29
C SER A 137 4.40 -10.59 -4.09
N GLY A 138 3.74 -9.46 -3.89
CA GLY A 138 2.53 -9.15 -4.63
C GLY A 138 2.22 -7.66 -4.64
N THR A 139 1.16 -7.35 -5.32
CA THR A 139 0.64 -5.99 -5.45
C THR A 139 -0.84 -5.98 -5.07
N THR A 140 -1.27 -4.99 -4.31
CA THR A 140 -2.68 -4.78 -4.00
C THR A 140 -3.17 -3.51 -4.68
N LEU A 141 -4.27 -3.61 -5.41
CA LEU A 141 -5.02 -2.46 -5.89
C LEU A 141 -6.10 -2.10 -4.87
N VAL A 142 -6.09 -0.86 -4.40
CA VAL A 142 -6.94 -0.38 -3.32
C VAL A 142 -7.82 0.76 -3.81
N SER A 143 -9.04 0.82 -3.30
CA SER A 143 -9.91 1.99 -3.41
C SER A 143 -10.20 2.55 -2.03
N ILE A 144 -10.08 3.85 -1.91
CA ILE A 144 -10.45 4.61 -0.71
C ILE A 144 -11.77 5.34 -0.96
N LYS A 145 -12.64 5.35 0.03
CA LYS A 145 -13.89 6.09 0.03
C LYS A 145 -14.08 6.75 1.39
N ASP A 146 -14.22 8.06 1.38
CA ASP A 146 -14.41 8.85 2.61
C ASP A 146 -13.33 8.60 3.68
N GLY A 147 -12.05 8.45 3.23
CA GLY A 147 -10.91 8.17 4.09
C GLY A 147 -10.86 6.75 4.67
N LYS A 148 -11.61 5.81 4.09
CA LYS A 148 -11.66 4.40 4.51
C LYS A 148 -11.36 3.47 3.33
N ILE A 149 -10.78 2.31 3.63
CA ILE A 149 -10.58 1.23 2.67
C ILE A 149 -11.94 0.68 2.25
N SER A 150 -12.27 0.76 0.96
CA SER A 150 -13.55 0.31 0.41
C SER A 150 -13.43 -0.89 -0.51
N ARG A 151 -12.24 -1.12 -1.08
CA ARG A 151 -11.99 -2.28 -1.95
C ARG A 151 -10.51 -2.60 -1.97
N GLU A 152 -10.20 -3.90 -2.00
CA GLU A 152 -8.85 -4.43 -2.22
C GLU A 152 -8.89 -5.58 -3.22
N GLN A 153 -7.82 -5.71 -3.99
CA GLN A 153 -7.58 -6.85 -4.86
C GLN A 153 -6.08 -7.13 -4.89
N ASP A 154 -5.70 -8.32 -4.43
CA ASP A 154 -4.32 -8.77 -4.42
C ASP A 154 -3.97 -9.48 -5.72
N PHE A 155 -2.75 -9.23 -6.21
CA PHE A 155 -2.15 -9.87 -7.37
C PHE A 155 -0.79 -10.42 -6.97
N PHE A 156 -0.64 -11.72 -7.07
CA PHE A 156 0.61 -12.44 -6.79
C PHE A 156 0.68 -13.72 -7.60
N ASP A 157 1.84 -14.34 -7.65
CA ASP A 157 2.02 -15.61 -8.33
C ASP A 157 1.49 -16.78 -7.47
N MET A 158 0.26 -17.21 -7.77
CA MET A 158 -0.38 -18.33 -7.08
C MET A 158 0.40 -19.64 -7.27
N MET A 159 1.02 -19.86 -8.44
CA MET A 159 1.82 -21.07 -8.66
C MET A 159 3.08 -21.07 -7.80
N SER A 160 3.73 -19.91 -7.67
CA SER A 160 4.87 -19.76 -6.76
C SER A 160 4.47 -20.05 -5.32
N LEU A 161 3.34 -19.49 -4.85
CA LEU A 161 2.78 -19.77 -3.52
C LEU A 161 2.60 -21.28 -3.30
N LEU A 162 1.85 -21.95 -4.19
CA LEU A 162 1.54 -23.37 -4.06
C LEU A 162 2.79 -24.25 -4.12
N ASN A 163 3.73 -23.95 -5.02
CA ASN A 163 4.98 -24.69 -5.13
C ASN A 163 5.81 -24.57 -3.83
N GLN A 164 5.91 -23.36 -3.25
CA GLN A 164 6.63 -23.17 -2.00
C GLN A 164 5.98 -23.92 -0.83
N LEU A 165 4.65 -23.94 -0.75
CA LEU A 165 3.94 -24.66 0.31
C LEU A 165 4.00 -26.19 0.15
N GLN A 166 4.12 -26.72 -1.09
CA GLN A 166 4.09 -28.16 -1.39
C GLN A 166 5.48 -28.79 -1.56
N GLN A 167 6.57 -28.02 -1.52
CA GLN A 167 7.92 -28.58 -1.62
C GLN A 167 8.14 -29.63 -0.52
N THR A 168 8.39 -30.88 -0.95
CA THR A 168 8.88 -31.90 -0.03
C THR A 168 10.32 -31.58 0.34
N SER A 169 10.65 -31.59 1.64
CA SER A 169 11.97 -31.26 2.20
C SER A 169 13.07 -32.22 1.68
N GLY A 170 13.31 -32.24 0.39
CA GLY A 170 14.24 -33.16 -0.28
C GLY A 170 14.73 -32.69 -1.64
N ASP A 171 14.15 -31.65 -2.21
CA ASP A 171 14.43 -31.25 -3.61
C ASP A 171 15.00 -29.82 -3.71
N VAL A 172 16.13 -29.60 -3.03
CA VAL A 172 16.96 -28.41 -3.26
C VAL A 172 18.28 -28.85 -3.87
N THR A 173 18.26 -29.30 -5.13
CA THR A 173 19.43 -29.28 -6.01
C THR A 173 18.97 -28.94 -7.43
N VAL A 174 18.68 -27.69 -7.70
CA VAL A 174 18.86 -27.17 -9.05
C VAL A 174 20.09 -26.27 -8.98
N ASP A 175 21.23 -26.87 -9.30
CA ASP A 175 22.48 -26.20 -9.57
C ASP A 175 22.27 -25.01 -10.52
N ALA A 176 22.55 -23.83 -10.02
CA ALA A 176 22.74 -22.63 -10.83
C ALA A 176 24.07 -22.67 -11.58
N GLN A 177 24.37 -23.81 -12.24
CA GLN A 177 25.57 -23.99 -13.06
C GLN A 177 25.19 -24.51 -14.44
N ASN A 178 24.47 -23.72 -15.25
CA ASN A 178 24.56 -23.83 -16.70
C ASN A 178 23.88 -22.63 -17.42
N GLN A 179 24.42 -21.45 -17.24
CA GLN A 179 24.27 -20.37 -18.22
C GLN A 179 25.65 -19.92 -18.64
N GLY A 180 26.29 -20.83 -19.34
CA GLY A 180 27.44 -20.53 -20.17
C GLY A 180 27.02 -20.75 -21.62
N VAL A 181 27.20 -19.71 -22.42
CA VAL A 181 27.36 -19.71 -23.87
C VAL A 181 26.10 -19.98 -24.72
N LEU A 182 25.48 -18.95 -25.29
CA LEU A 182 25.58 -18.59 -26.71
C LEU A 182 25.19 -17.12 -26.88
#